data_5fd49d0de161c1a3af0761637763e183
#
_entry.id   5fd49d0de161c1a3af0761637763e183
#
_cell.length_a   1.000
_cell.length_b   1.000
_cell.length_c   1.000
_cell.angle_alpha   90.00
_cell.angle_beta   90.00
_cell.angle_gamma   90.00
#
_symmetry.space_group_name_H-M   'P 1'
#
loop_
_entity.id
_entity.type
_entity.pdbx_description
1 polymer ?
#
loop_
_entity_poly.entity_id
_entity_poly.type
_entity_poly.pdbx_seq_one_letter_code
_entity_poly.pdbx_strand_id
1 'polypeptide(L)'
;PSPLKQILLVLTALIAVGNLCASLAPNYWMLMAMRFVSGLPHGAFFGVGSIVAERVADAGKRTEAVSIMIVGMTVANLFGVPLGTYISNVLSWRTTFAIVAVWGVVALTLVRMWVPRMEPLPDTGLKGQFRFLRSLAPWLVLASVMLGNGGIFCWYSYVSPLMIHTSGFTEENLTLVIMLAGFGMFAGNILGGHLSDRFTPEKVVRFTLAAATLTLLGIFFGAHVHYLSVVLMTLCTGCLFCVSSPQQLLILENSRGGEMLGAALVQVAFNLGNALGAYCGGLPIARGLGYEYTALPGAGFTLLGLLTAVVYIRKYPRHAMR
;
A
#
# COMPACT_ATOMS: atom_id res chain seq x y z
N PRO A 1 -9.06 -4.40 -27.15
CA PRO A 1 -9.26 -3.72 -25.83
C PRO A 1 -10.47 -4.32 -25.13
N SER A 2 -10.22 -4.94 -23.95
CA SER A 2 -11.28 -5.58 -23.18
C SER A 2 -11.99 -4.53 -22.29
N PRO A 3 -13.31 -4.62 -22.10
CA PRO A 3 -14.04 -3.74 -21.19
C PRO A 3 -13.48 -3.82 -19.75
N LEU A 4 -13.35 -2.69 -19.07
CA LEU A 4 -12.77 -2.61 -17.71
C LEU A 4 -13.43 -3.58 -16.73
N LYS A 5 -14.76 -3.75 -16.80
CA LYS A 5 -15.50 -4.73 -15.99
C LYS A 5 -15.03 -6.16 -16.20
N GLN A 6 -14.77 -6.57 -17.45
CA GLN A 6 -14.28 -7.93 -17.73
C GLN A 6 -12.88 -8.15 -17.17
N ILE A 7 -12.01 -7.14 -17.28
CA ILE A 7 -10.66 -7.19 -16.69
C ILE A 7 -10.77 -7.39 -15.18
N LEU A 8 -11.59 -6.59 -14.47
CA LEU A 8 -11.81 -6.75 -13.03
C LEU A 8 -12.32 -8.16 -12.68
N LEU A 9 -13.29 -8.69 -13.43
CA LEU A 9 -13.82 -10.04 -13.21
C LEU A 9 -12.73 -11.11 -13.34
N VAL A 10 -11.90 -11.04 -14.38
CA VAL A 10 -10.78 -11.99 -14.58
C VAL A 10 -9.76 -11.87 -13.44
N LEU A 11 -9.38 -10.65 -13.07
CA LEU A 11 -8.41 -10.43 -11.99
C LEU A 11 -8.94 -10.95 -10.64
N THR A 12 -10.22 -10.68 -10.33
CA THR A 12 -10.86 -11.17 -9.10
C THR A 12 -10.98 -12.69 -9.09
N ALA A 13 -11.32 -13.31 -10.24
CA ALA A 13 -11.36 -14.76 -10.39
C ALA A 13 -9.99 -15.40 -10.16
N LEU A 14 -8.91 -14.81 -10.69
CA LEU A 14 -7.54 -15.28 -10.46
C LEU A 14 -7.15 -15.22 -8.98
N ILE A 15 -7.55 -14.16 -8.26
CA ILE A 15 -7.33 -14.05 -6.81
C ILE A 15 -8.08 -15.18 -6.07
N ALA A 16 -9.36 -15.38 -6.39
CA ALA A 16 -10.18 -16.40 -5.74
C ALA A 16 -9.63 -17.82 -5.99
N VAL A 17 -9.36 -18.16 -7.26
CA VAL A 17 -8.83 -19.49 -7.64
C VAL A 17 -7.43 -19.70 -7.06
N GLY A 18 -6.54 -18.71 -7.13
CA GLY A 18 -5.19 -18.82 -6.57
C GLY A 18 -5.19 -19.08 -5.06
N ASN A 19 -6.07 -18.40 -4.29
CA ASN A 19 -6.21 -18.64 -2.85
C ASN A 19 -6.88 -19.99 -2.55
N LEU A 20 -7.85 -20.43 -3.34
CA LEU A 20 -8.45 -21.76 -3.22
C LEU A 20 -7.39 -22.85 -3.44
N CYS A 21 -6.62 -22.75 -4.51
CA CYS A 21 -5.53 -23.70 -4.78
C CYS A 21 -4.43 -23.64 -3.70
N ALA A 22 -4.14 -22.45 -3.14
CA ALA A 22 -3.22 -22.32 -2.03
C ALA A 22 -3.73 -23.04 -0.78
N SER A 23 -5.03 -22.98 -0.47
CA SER A 23 -5.63 -23.70 0.67
C SER A 23 -5.52 -25.22 0.53
N LEU A 24 -5.54 -25.72 -0.70
CA LEU A 24 -5.45 -27.15 -1.02
C LEU A 24 -4.01 -27.63 -1.30
N ALA A 25 -3.01 -26.77 -1.17
CA ALA A 25 -1.63 -27.08 -1.52
C ALA A 25 -1.08 -28.24 -0.66
N PRO A 26 -0.60 -29.37 -1.26
CA PRO A 26 -0.07 -30.50 -0.54
C PRO A 26 1.36 -30.26 -0.02
N ASN A 27 2.09 -29.33 -0.63
CA ASN A 27 3.49 -29.05 -0.30
C ASN A 27 3.83 -27.55 -0.46
N TYR A 28 4.99 -27.16 0.05
CA TYR A 28 5.49 -25.78 0.02
C TYR A 28 5.62 -25.20 -1.39
N TRP A 29 6.11 -25.97 -2.36
CA TRP A 29 6.33 -25.50 -3.72
C TRP A 29 5.03 -25.14 -4.43
N MET A 30 4.00 -25.99 -4.25
CA MET A 30 2.68 -25.69 -4.80
C MET A 30 2.07 -24.49 -4.11
N LEU A 31 2.19 -24.35 -2.79
CA LEU A 31 1.75 -23.16 -2.07
C LEU A 31 2.43 -21.90 -2.63
N MET A 32 3.76 -21.94 -2.80
CA MET A 32 4.50 -20.80 -3.35
C MET A 32 4.03 -20.44 -4.76
N ALA A 33 3.86 -21.43 -5.65
CA ALA A 33 3.35 -21.20 -7.00
C ALA A 33 1.96 -20.57 -7.00
N MET A 34 1.04 -21.06 -6.15
CA MET A 34 -0.33 -20.54 -6.07
C MET A 34 -0.36 -19.13 -5.43
N ARG A 35 0.53 -18.84 -4.48
CA ARG A 35 0.72 -17.48 -3.93
C ARG A 35 1.23 -16.51 -4.98
N PHE A 36 2.14 -16.95 -5.84
CA PHE A 36 2.58 -16.17 -7.00
C PHE A 36 1.41 -15.88 -7.95
N VAL A 37 0.64 -16.89 -8.34
CA VAL A 37 -0.53 -16.73 -9.22
C VAL A 37 -1.57 -15.79 -8.61
N SER A 38 -1.89 -15.94 -7.31
CA SER A 38 -2.85 -15.06 -6.63
C SER A 38 -2.34 -13.62 -6.43
N GLY A 39 -1.02 -13.43 -6.43
CA GLY A 39 -0.36 -12.12 -6.33
C GLY A 39 -0.30 -11.34 -7.64
N LEU A 40 -0.20 -12.03 -8.79
CA LEU A 40 -0.08 -11.40 -10.11
C LEU A 40 -1.18 -10.36 -10.40
N PRO A 41 -2.47 -10.62 -10.14
CA PRO A 41 -3.53 -9.67 -10.43
C PRO A 41 -3.56 -8.46 -9.50
N HIS A 42 -2.84 -8.47 -8.37
CA HIS A 42 -2.95 -7.45 -7.34
C HIS A 42 -2.69 -6.03 -7.85
N GLY A 43 -1.55 -5.80 -8.49
CA GLY A 43 -1.21 -4.48 -9.04
C GLY A 43 -2.17 -4.02 -10.14
N ALA A 44 -2.54 -4.93 -11.06
CA ALA A 44 -3.48 -4.64 -12.12
C ALA A 44 -4.90 -4.36 -11.58
N PHE A 45 -5.33 -5.08 -10.53
CA PHE A 45 -6.62 -4.87 -9.87
C PHE A 45 -6.72 -3.47 -9.29
N PHE A 46 -5.69 -3.00 -8.56
CA PHE A 46 -5.66 -1.63 -8.03
C PHE A 46 -5.68 -0.58 -9.15
N GLY A 47 -4.93 -0.80 -10.23
CA GLY A 47 -4.91 0.09 -11.38
C GLY A 47 -6.27 0.22 -12.06
N VAL A 48 -6.86 -0.91 -12.43
CA VAL A 48 -8.19 -0.93 -13.08
C VAL A 48 -9.29 -0.48 -12.12
N GLY A 49 -9.22 -0.88 -10.85
CA GLY A 49 -10.16 -0.50 -9.81
C GLY A 49 -10.17 1.01 -9.58
N SER A 50 -9.01 1.67 -9.55
CA SER A 50 -8.92 3.14 -9.42
C SER A 50 -9.57 3.85 -10.59
N ILE A 51 -9.35 3.39 -11.83
CA ILE A 51 -9.97 3.97 -13.03
C ILE A 51 -11.49 3.77 -13.00
N VAL A 52 -11.94 2.58 -12.59
CA VAL A 52 -13.37 2.30 -12.44
C VAL A 52 -14.00 3.17 -11.37
N ALA A 53 -13.36 3.29 -10.19
CA ALA A 53 -13.83 4.15 -9.10
C ALA A 53 -13.94 5.62 -9.55
N GLU A 54 -12.93 6.13 -10.27
CA GLU A 54 -12.93 7.49 -10.82
C GLU A 54 -14.07 7.71 -11.82
N ARG A 55 -14.36 6.72 -12.69
CA ARG A 55 -15.41 6.83 -13.72
C ARG A 55 -16.84 6.72 -13.20
N VAL A 56 -17.06 6.02 -12.08
CA VAL A 56 -18.39 5.91 -11.43
C VAL A 56 -18.64 7.04 -10.42
N ALA A 57 -17.63 7.84 -10.12
CA ALA A 57 -17.74 8.93 -9.16
C ALA A 57 -18.58 10.08 -9.69
N ASP A 58 -19.33 10.72 -8.80
CA ASP A 58 -20.00 11.97 -9.08
C ASP A 58 -19.00 13.06 -9.45
N ALA A 59 -19.47 14.09 -10.20
CA ALA A 59 -18.65 15.25 -10.56
C ALA A 59 -18.06 15.92 -9.30
N GLY A 60 -16.75 16.05 -9.25
CA GLY A 60 -16.02 16.64 -8.12
C GLY A 60 -15.67 15.69 -6.97
N LYS A 61 -16.05 14.39 -7.03
CA LYS A 61 -15.77 13.39 -5.98
C LYS A 61 -14.84 12.27 -6.44
N ARG A 62 -14.01 12.51 -7.45
CA ARG A 62 -13.15 11.47 -8.03
C ARG A 62 -12.11 10.94 -7.05
N THR A 63 -11.49 11.83 -6.28
CA THR A 63 -10.48 11.46 -5.28
C THR A 63 -11.11 10.72 -4.11
N GLU A 64 -12.30 11.15 -3.68
CA GLU A 64 -13.09 10.47 -2.65
C GLU A 64 -13.41 9.02 -3.05
N ALA A 65 -13.84 8.78 -4.30
CA ALA A 65 -14.16 7.44 -4.79
C ALA A 65 -12.93 6.51 -4.81
N VAL A 66 -11.77 7.01 -5.23
CA VAL A 66 -10.50 6.25 -5.17
C VAL A 66 -10.09 6.02 -3.72
N SER A 67 -10.27 6.99 -2.83
CA SER A 67 -9.99 6.83 -1.39
C SER A 67 -10.87 5.75 -0.76
N ILE A 68 -12.17 5.68 -1.10
CA ILE A 68 -13.09 4.64 -0.62
C ILE A 68 -12.60 3.25 -1.05
N MET A 69 -12.09 3.11 -2.27
CA MET A 69 -11.49 1.83 -2.71
C MET A 69 -10.27 1.46 -1.85
N ILE A 70 -9.41 2.43 -1.51
CA ILE A 70 -8.23 2.21 -0.67
C ILE A 70 -8.64 1.94 0.79
N VAL A 71 -9.74 2.51 1.29
CA VAL A 71 -10.29 2.20 2.62
C VAL A 71 -10.53 0.70 2.78
N GLY A 72 -10.97 0.00 1.73
CA GLY A 72 -11.11 -1.47 1.76
C GLY A 72 -9.82 -2.18 2.19
N MET A 73 -8.66 -1.72 1.72
CA MET A 73 -7.35 -2.26 2.11
C MET A 73 -7.02 -1.94 3.57
N THR A 74 -7.33 -0.74 4.06
CA THR A 74 -7.07 -0.39 5.47
C THR A 74 -7.98 -1.15 6.43
N VAL A 75 -9.24 -1.37 6.06
CA VAL A 75 -10.18 -2.24 6.81
C VAL A 75 -9.67 -3.68 6.83
N ALA A 76 -9.15 -4.19 5.71
CA ALA A 76 -8.56 -5.52 5.67
C ALA A 76 -7.31 -5.63 6.56
N ASN A 77 -6.48 -4.60 6.64
CA ASN A 77 -5.35 -4.58 7.55
C ASN A 77 -5.80 -4.49 9.02
N LEU A 78 -6.83 -3.70 9.32
CA LEU A 78 -7.32 -3.50 10.70
C LEU A 78 -7.98 -4.75 11.28
N PHE A 79 -8.79 -5.44 10.50
CA PHE A 79 -9.59 -6.60 10.95
C PHE A 79 -9.13 -7.91 10.31
N GLY A 80 -8.79 -7.91 9.04
CA GLY A 80 -8.47 -9.12 8.28
C GLY A 80 -7.16 -9.76 8.73
N VAL A 81 -6.12 -8.97 9.02
CA VAL A 81 -4.82 -9.51 9.49
C VAL A 81 -4.95 -10.15 10.88
N PRO A 82 -5.50 -9.47 11.91
CA PRO A 82 -5.70 -10.11 13.21
C PRO A 82 -6.61 -11.33 13.16
N LEU A 83 -7.73 -11.24 12.41
CA LEU A 83 -8.67 -12.34 12.26
C LEU A 83 -8.02 -13.52 11.52
N GLY A 84 -7.27 -13.26 10.45
CA GLY A 84 -6.55 -14.29 9.70
C GLY A 84 -5.49 -15.00 10.55
N THR A 85 -4.76 -14.24 11.39
CA THR A 85 -3.79 -14.80 12.34
C THR A 85 -4.49 -15.67 13.38
N TYR A 86 -5.56 -15.19 13.98
CA TYR A 86 -6.36 -15.95 14.94
C TYR A 86 -6.87 -17.27 14.34
N ILE A 87 -7.49 -17.22 13.16
CA ILE A 87 -8.00 -18.42 12.46
C ILE A 87 -6.86 -19.38 12.14
N SER A 88 -5.71 -18.88 11.70
CA SER A 88 -4.54 -19.69 11.38
C SER A 88 -4.02 -20.43 12.61
N ASN A 89 -4.04 -19.79 13.78
CA ASN A 89 -3.55 -20.38 15.03
C ASN A 89 -4.54 -21.38 15.63
N VAL A 90 -5.86 -21.09 15.56
CA VAL A 90 -6.91 -21.94 16.19
C VAL A 90 -7.28 -23.13 15.29
N LEU A 91 -7.38 -22.89 13.97
CA LEU A 91 -7.78 -23.94 13.01
C LEU A 91 -6.62 -24.40 12.15
N SER A 92 -6.30 -23.64 11.10
CA SER A 92 -5.22 -23.92 10.17
C SER A 92 -4.98 -22.73 9.24
N TRP A 93 -3.74 -22.56 8.78
CA TRP A 93 -3.41 -21.61 7.72
C TRP A 93 -4.20 -21.90 6.40
N ARG A 94 -4.52 -23.18 6.14
CA ARG A 94 -5.36 -23.57 4.99
C ARG A 94 -6.76 -22.97 5.06
N THR A 95 -7.35 -22.96 6.26
CA THR A 95 -8.66 -22.38 6.49
C THR A 95 -8.66 -20.88 6.21
N THR A 96 -7.58 -20.17 6.56
CA THR A 96 -7.43 -18.75 6.25
C THR A 96 -7.46 -18.50 4.75
N PHE A 97 -6.72 -19.28 3.95
CA PHE A 97 -6.76 -19.15 2.48
C PHE A 97 -8.12 -19.54 1.87
N ALA A 98 -8.79 -20.56 2.43
CA ALA A 98 -10.14 -20.93 2.00
C ALA A 98 -11.14 -19.79 2.24
N ILE A 99 -11.09 -19.12 3.38
CA ILE A 99 -11.92 -17.95 3.68
C ILE A 99 -11.63 -16.80 2.71
N VAL A 100 -10.36 -16.53 2.41
CA VAL A 100 -9.99 -15.51 1.41
C VAL A 100 -10.52 -15.88 0.03
N ALA A 101 -10.50 -17.17 -0.35
CA ALA A 101 -11.08 -17.62 -1.60
C ALA A 101 -12.60 -17.39 -1.66
N VAL A 102 -13.33 -17.69 -0.57
CA VAL A 102 -14.77 -17.42 -0.45
C VAL A 102 -15.06 -15.91 -0.61
N TRP A 103 -14.30 -15.06 0.08
CA TRP A 103 -14.40 -13.60 -0.09
C TRP A 103 -14.09 -13.17 -1.54
N GLY A 104 -13.14 -13.82 -2.21
CA GLY A 104 -12.88 -13.61 -3.64
C GLY A 104 -14.09 -13.92 -4.51
N VAL A 105 -14.83 -14.98 -4.22
CA VAL A 105 -16.08 -15.32 -4.94
C VAL A 105 -17.19 -14.31 -4.64
N VAL A 106 -17.32 -13.86 -3.39
CA VAL A 106 -18.25 -12.79 -3.02
C VAL A 106 -17.90 -11.50 -3.77
N ALA A 107 -16.65 -11.09 -3.78
CA ALA A 107 -16.19 -9.91 -4.51
C ALA A 107 -16.46 -10.04 -6.03
N LEU A 108 -16.20 -11.21 -6.61
CA LEU A 108 -16.51 -11.49 -8.03
C LEU A 108 -18.00 -11.28 -8.33
N THR A 109 -18.86 -11.78 -7.46
CA THR A 109 -20.32 -11.64 -7.59
C THR A 109 -20.72 -10.16 -7.49
N LEU A 110 -20.20 -9.43 -6.52
CA LEU A 110 -20.50 -8.01 -6.33
C LEU A 110 -20.00 -7.17 -7.53
N VAL A 111 -18.78 -7.42 -8.02
CA VAL A 111 -18.26 -6.76 -9.24
C VAL A 111 -19.16 -7.05 -10.45
N ARG A 112 -19.64 -8.31 -10.59
CA ARG A 112 -20.55 -8.68 -11.68
C ARG A 112 -21.88 -7.94 -11.59
N MET A 113 -22.43 -7.76 -10.39
CA MET A 113 -23.75 -7.15 -10.17
C MET A 113 -23.70 -5.62 -10.19
N TRP A 114 -22.74 -5.01 -9.51
CA TRP A 114 -22.76 -3.56 -9.23
C TRP A 114 -21.89 -2.72 -10.17
N VAL A 115 -20.79 -3.27 -10.68
CA VAL A 115 -19.95 -2.50 -11.60
C VAL A 115 -20.66 -2.39 -12.96
N PRO A 116 -20.94 -1.17 -13.47
CA PRO A 116 -21.56 -0.99 -14.77
C PRO A 116 -20.65 -1.43 -15.91
N ARG A 117 -21.23 -1.69 -17.08
CA ARG A 117 -20.45 -1.89 -18.30
C ARG A 117 -19.87 -0.54 -18.72
N MET A 118 -18.56 -0.49 -18.86
CA MET A 118 -17.84 0.71 -19.27
C MET A 118 -17.09 0.45 -20.57
N GLU A 119 -16.97 1.50 -21.36
CA GLU A 119 -16.15 1.45 -22.57
C GLU A 119 -14.68 1.16 -22.22
N PRO A 120 -14.01 0.37 -23.05
CA PRO A 120 -12.57 0.15 -22.90
C PRO A 120 -11.81 1.48 -22.96
N LEU A 121 -10.62 1.51 -22.36
CA LEU A 121 -9.71 2.62 -22.54
C LEU A 121 -9.25 2.70 -24.00
N PRO A 122 -8.95 3.91 -24.51
CA PRO A 122 -8.38 4.06 -25.84
C PRO A 122 -7.17 3.17 -26.02
N ASP A 123 -7.13 2.42 -27.13
CA ASP A 123 -5.99 1.57 -27.43
C ASP A 123 -4.85 2.43 -27.96
N THR A 124 -3.89 2.71 -27.10
CA THR A 124 -2.65 3.42 -27.46
C THR A 124 -1.56 2.46 -27.98
N GLY A 125 -1.86 1.15 -28.00
CA GLY A 125 -0.89 0.10 -28.26
C GLY A 125 0.18 -0.01 -27.16
N LEU A 126 0.95 -1.10 -27.17
CA LEU A 126 2.00 -1.30 -26.15
C LEU A 126 3.02 -0.16 -26.12
N LYS A 127 3.46 0.32 -27.28
CA LYS A 127 4.44 1.45 -27.35
C LYS A 127 3.87 2.74 -26.76
N GLY A 128 2.59 3.00 -26.95
CA GLY A 128 1.91 4.17 -26.40
C GLY A 128 1.83 4.12 -24.89
N GLN A 129 1.50 2.95 -24.32
CA GLN A 129 1.41 2.77 -22.87
C GLN A 129 2.73 3.01 -22.13
N PHE A 130 3.89 2.73 -22.75
CA PHE A 130 5.21 2.98 -22.16
C PHE A 130 5.76 4.38 -22.43
N ARG A 131 5.08 5.19 -23.22
CA ARG A 131 5.58 6.51 -23.66
C ARG A 131 5.86 7.46 -22.49
N PHE A 132 5.03 7.46 -21.45
CA PHE A 132 5.19 8.33 -20.29
C PHE A 132 6.49 8.04 -19.50
N LEU A 133 7.02 6.81 -19.54
CA LEU A 133 8.27 6.44 -18.87
C LEU A 133 9.52 7.07 -19.52
N ARG A 134 9.38 7.73 -20.67
CA ARG A 134 10.49 8.51 -21.27
C ARG A 134 10.73 9.82 -20.53
N SER A 135 9.75 10.32 -19.77
CA SER A 135 9.89 11.48 -18.89
C SER A 135 10.50 11.07 -17.55
N LEU A 136 11.21 11.99 -16.89
CA LEU A 136 11.76 11.78 -15.56
C LEU A 136 10.69 11.88 -14.46
N ALA A 137 9.59 12.60 -14.72
CA ALA A 137 8.53 12.86 -13.73
C ALA A 137 7.95 11.57 -13.09
N PRO A 138 7.47 10.56 -13.86
CA PRO A 138 6.94 9.33 -13.27
C PRO A 138 7.99 8.56 -12.47
N TRP A 139 9.27 8.58 -12.89
CA TRP A 139 10.34 7.91 -12.15
C TRP A 139 10.61 8.55 -10.79
N LEU A 140 10.54 9.88 -10.68
CA LEU A 140 10.67 10.58 -9.41
C LEU A 140 9.49 10.26 -8.48
N VAL A 141 8.28 10.19 -9.01
CA VAL A 141 7.09 9.78 -8.23
C VAL A 141 7.23 8.33 -7.77
N LEU A 142 7.58 7.39 -8.66
CA LEU A 142 7.76 5.98 -8.31
C LEU A 142 8.91 5.77 -7.30
N ALA A 143 10.02 6.51 -7.44
CA ALA A 143 11.10 6.49 -6.47
C ALA A 143 10.64 7.02 -5.10
N SER A 144 9.82 8.08 -5.07
CA SER A 144 9.23 8.60 -3.83
C SER A 144 8.30 7.56 -3.17
N VAL A 145 7.52 6.80 -3.97
CA VAL A 145 6.70 5.68 -3.49
C VAL A 145 7.58 4.59 -2.89
N MET A 146 8.54 4.09 -3.66
CA MET A 146 9.40 2.97 -3.27
C MET A 146 10.21 3.28 -2.01
N LEU A 147 10.86 4.45 -1.97
CA LEU A 147 11.72 4.84 -0.86
C LEU A 147 10.91 5.32 0.34
N GLY A 148 9.86 6.12 0.13
CA GLY A 148 9.03 6.65 1.21
C GLY A 148 8.30 5.55 1.97
N ASN A 149 7.59 4.68 1.26
CA ASN A 149 6.88 3.56 1.89
C ASN A 149 7.84 2.48 2.39
N GLY A 150 8.88 2.15 1.60
CA GLY A 150 9.92 1.21 2.02
C GLY A 150 10.61 1.61 3.31
N GLY A 151 10.82 2.92 3.53
CA GLY A 151 11.38 3.42 4.78
C GLY A 151 10.50 3.11 5.99
N ILE A 152 9.20 3.28 5.90
CA ILE A 152 8.27 2.90 6.97
C ILE A 152 8.28 1.38 7.16
N PHE A 153 8.38 0.59 6.09
CA PHE A 153 8.45 -0.86 6.17
C PHE A 153 9.76 -1.41 6.74
N CYS A 154 10.86 -0.64 6.74
CA CYS A 154 12.08 -1.02 7.49
C CYS A 154 11.76 -1.30 8.96
N TRP A 155 10.93 -0.48 9.54
CA TRP A 155 10.50 -0.59 10.93
C TRP A 155 9.23 -1.43 11.09
N TYR A 156 8.20 -1.21 10.26
CA TYR A 156 6.89 -1.85 10.40
C TYR A 156 6.95 -3.38 10.30
N SER A 157 7.86 -3.92 9.51
CA SER A 157 8.08 -5.38 9.41
C SER A 157 8.51 -6.02 10.73
N TYR A 158 9.04 -5.22 11.65
CA TYR A 158 9.53 -5.67 12.97
C TYR A 158 8.75 -5.04 14.12
N VAL A 159 7.56 -4.50 13.85
CA VAL A 159 6.76 -3.80 14.87
C VAL A 159 6.36 -4.71 16.02
N SER A 160 5.96 -5.96 15.77
CA SER A 160 5.54 -6.89 16.81
C SER A 160 6.67 -7.22 17.78
N PRO A 161 7.86 -7.70 17.36
CA PRO A 161 8.98 -7.93 18.27
C PRO A 161 9.47 -6.64 18.93
N LEU A 162 9.40 -5.47 18.27
CA LEU A 162 9.74 -4.20 18.90
C LEU A 162 8.79 -3.89 20.06
N MET A 163 7.49 -4.04 19.87
CA MET A 163 6.50 -3.77 20.92
C MET A 163 6.67 -4.70 22.12
N ILE A 164 7.02 -5.97 21.90
CA ILE A 164 7.24 -6.94 22.98
C ILE A 164 8.59 -6.67 23.66
N HIS A 165 9.69 -6.70 22.92
CA HIS A 165 11.03 -6.77 23.49
C HIS A 165 11.62 -5.41 23.85
N THR A 166 11.21 -4.32 23.16
CA THR A 166 11.72 -2.96 23.42
C THR A 166 10.72 -2.12 24.20
N SER A 167 9.43 -2.17 23.84
CA SER A 167 8.41 -1.32 24.48
C SER A 167 7.73 -1.99 25.69
N GLY A 168 7.97 -3.29 25.94
CA GLY A 168 7.51 -4.01 27.14
C GLY A 168 6.03 -4.39 27.13
N PHE A 169 5.40 -4.55 25.97
CA PHE A 169 4.06 -5.09 25.85
C PHE A 169 4.04 -6.60 25.98
N THR A 170 2.98 -7.16 26.57
CA THR A 170 2.76 -8.60 26.63
C THR A 170 2.18 -9.10 25.30
N GLU A 171 2.38 -10.40 25.00
CA GLU A 171 1.78 -11.03 23.82
C GLU A 171 0.25 -10.92 23.81
N GLU A 172 -0.39 -10.94 24.97
CA GLU A 172 -1.84 -10.80 25.13
C GLU A 172 -2.34 -9.43 24.65
N ASN A 173 -1.59 -8.37 24.95
CA ASN A 173 -1.95 -7.01 24.56
C ASN A 173 -1.49 -6.63 23.14
N LEU A 174 -0.62 -7.43 22.52
CA LEU A 174 -0.05 -7.15 21.22
C LEU A 174 -1.13 -6.97 20.15
N THR A 175 -2.17 -7.80 20.16
CA THR A 175 -3.28 -7.71 19.20
C THR A 175 -3.93 -6.34 19.23
N LEU A 176 -4.23 -5.80 20.44
CA LEU A 176 -4.82 -4.47 20.59
C LEU A 176 -3.87 -3.38 20.13
N VAL A 177 -2.58 -3.52 20.44
CA VAL A 177 -1.55 -2.56 20.01
C VAL A 177 -1.45 -2.53 18.47
N ILE A 178 -1.43 -3.67 17.80
CA ILE A 178 -1.39 -3.74 16.33
C ILE A 178 -2.70 -3.22 15.70
N MET A 179 -3.84 -3.38 16.36
CA MET A 179 -5.08 -2.74 15.90
C MET A 179 -4.99 -1.21 15.88
N LEU A 180 -4.27 -0.59 16.83
CA LEU A 180 -4.01 0.86 16.81
C LEU A 180 -3.14 1.28 15.61
N ALA A 181 -2.19 0.44 15.19
CA ALA A 181 -1.48 0.67 13.92
C ALA A 181 -2.44 0.65 12.72
N GLY A 182 -3.36 -0.31 12.67
CA GLY A 182 -4.43 -0.36 11.65
C GLY A 182 -5.34 0.86 11.67
N PHE A 183 -5.70 1.33 12.87
CA PHE A 183 -6.46 2.58 13.04
C PHE A 183 -5.67 3.79 12.50
N GLY A 184 -4.37 3.87 12.78
CA GLY A 184 -3.48 4.87 12.19
C GLY A 184 -3.53 4.86 10.66
N MET A 185 -3.43 3.67 10.05
CA MET A 185 -3.54 3.50 8.59
C MET A 185 -4.88 4.00 8.06
N PHE A 186 -5.98 3.63 8.69
CA PHE A 186 -7.34 4.05 8.32
C PHE A 186 -7.50 5.58 8.39
N ALA A 187 -7.17 6.17 9.54
CA ALA A 187 -7.25 7.61 9.75
C ALA A 187 -6.33 8.38 8.79
N GLY A 188 -5.09 7.89 8.60
CA GLY A 188 -4.12 8.45 7.67
C GLY A 188 -4.63 8.48 6.23
N ASN A 189 -5.25 7.39 5.76
CA ASN A 189 -5.81 7.31 4.41
C ASN A 189 -6.90 8.36 4.17
N ILE A 190 -7.85 8.50 5.11
CA ILE A 190 -8.92 9.50 5.03
C ILE A 190 -8.32 10.92 5.03
N LEU A 191 -7.40 11.18 5.95
CA LEU A 191 -6.71 12.47 6.04
C LEU A 191 -5.94 12.79 4.77
N GLY A 192 -5.23 11.82 4.20
CA GLY A 192 -4.45 11.98 2.96
C GLY A 192 -5.31 12.37 1.77
N GLY A 193 -6.47 11.72 1.60
CA GLY A 193 -7.46 12.07 0.58
C GLY A 193 -7.99 13.49 0.76
N HIS A 194 -8.51 13.79 1.95
CA HIS A 194 -9.08 15.10 2.27
C HIS A 194 -8.08 16.26 2.16
N LEU A 195 -6.87 16.07 2.70
CA LEU A 195 -5.81 17.06 2.60
C LEU A 195 -5.34 17.28 1.15
N SER A 196 -5.33 16.22 0.34
CA SER A 196 -4.96 16.29 -1.08
C SER A 196 -5.96 17.12 -1.90
N ASP A 197 -7.25 17.00 -1.59
CA ASP A 197 -8.30 17.79 -2.23
C ASP A 197 -8.26 19.26 -1.78
N ARG A 198 -7.98 19.49 -0.48
CA ARG A 198 -7.93 20.84 0.09
C ARG A 198 -6.68 21.64 -0.29
N PHE A 199 -5.53 20.97 -0.38
CA PHE A 199 -4.25 21.60 -0.67
C PHE A 199 -3.75 21.24 -2.07
N THR A 200 -2.80 20.34 -2.15
CA THR A 200 -2.32 19.70 -3.39
C THR A 200 -1.63 18.38 -3.06
N PRO A 201 -1.69 17.38 -3.94
CA PRO A 201 -1.03 16.10 -3.69
C PRO A 201 0.46 16.23 -3.38
N GLU A 202 1.16 17.14 -4.08
CA GLU A 202 2.59 17.37 -3.90
C GLU A 202 2.93 17.88 -2.50
N LYS A 203 2.11 18.81 -1.97
CA LYS A 203 2.30 19.33 -0.61
C LYS A 203 2.06 18.23 0.40
N VAL A 204 0.98 17.46 0.24
CA VAL A 204 0.66 16.36 1.16
C VAL A 204 1.78 15.31 1.17
N VAL A 205 2.26 14.86 0.00
CA VAL A 205 3.39 13.92 -0.10
C VAL A 205 4.62 14.46 0.64
N ARG A 206 5.00 15.73 0.38
CA ARG A 206 6.17 16.34 1.00
C ARG A 206 6.07 16.40 2.52
N PHE A 207 4.94 16.90 3.05
CA PHE A 207 4.78 17.05 4.50
C PHE A 207 4.62 15.70 5.20
N THR A 208 3.91 14.75 4.59
CA THR A 208 3.74 13.41 5.16
C THR A 208 5.05 12.64 5.21
N LEU A 209 5.89 12.70 4.16
CA LEU A 209 7.19 12.03 4.18
C LEU A 209 8.16 12.69 5.18
N ALA A 210 8.10 14.00 5.35
CA ALA A 210 8.86 14.70 6.40
C ALA A 210 8.39 14.24 7.80
N ALA A 211 7.07 14.18 8.03
CA ALA A 211 6.49 13.70 9.28
C ALA A 211 6.88 12.23 9.54
N ALA A 212 6.84 11.36 8.52
CA ALA A 212 7.27 9.96 8.64
C ALA A 212 8.73 9.84 9.02
N THR A 213 9.63 10.64 8.42
CA THR A 213 11.05 10.66 8.76
C THR A 213 11.26 11.06 10.22
N LEU A 214 10.58 12.12 10.67
CA LEU A 214 10.66 12.57 12.07
C LEU A 214 10.08 11.54 13.04
N THR A 215 8.97 10.90 12.68
CA THR A 215 8.34 9.86 13.50
C THR A 215 9.24 8.64 13.63
N LEU A 216 9.90 8.21 12.55
CA LEU A 216 10.87 7.11 12.60
C LEU A 216 12.09 7.44 13.48
N LEU A 217 12.61 8.66 13.42
CA LEU A 217 13.64 9.12 14.36
C LEU A 217 13.10 9.14 15.80
N GLY A 218 11.85 9.59 15.98
CA GLY A 218 11.15 9.51 17.26
C GLY A 218 11.03 8.08 17.80
N ILE A 219 10.74 7.11 16.96
CA ILE A 219 10.68 5.69 17.32
C ILE A 219 12.06 5.20 17.78
N PHE A 220 13.13 5.55 17.08
CA PHE A 220 14.47 5.17 17.49
C PHE A 220 14.80 5.60 18.93
N PHE A 221 14.50 6.84 19.30
CA PHE A 221 14.77 7.36 20.64
C PHE A 221 13.70 7.02 21.69
N GLY A 222 12.44 6.87 21.27
CA GLY A 222 11.29 6.79 22.17
C GLY A 222 10.67 5.40 22.29
N ALA A 223 11.16 4.37 21.57
CA ALA A 223 10.59 3.04 21.58
C ALA A 223 10.58 2.36 22.97
N HIS A 224 11.51 2.74 23.85
CA HIS A 224 11.59 2.22 25.22
C HIS A 224 10.50 2.79 26.15
N VAL A 225 9.83 3.87 25.75
CA VAL A 225 8.76 4.48 26.55
C VAL A 225 7.43 3.86 26.13
N HIS A 226 6.85 3.07 27.02
CA HIS A 226 5.72 2.18 26.78
C HIS A 226 4.59 2.81 25.97
N TYR A 227 3.97 3.89 26.45
CA TYR A 227 2.86 4.55 25.73
C TYR A 227 3.29 5.42 24.55
N LEU A 228 4.49 6.02 24.64
CA LEU A 228 5.01 6.83 23.55
C LEU A 228 5.25 6.00 22.30
N SER A 229 5.71 4.75 22.45
CA SER A 229 5.94 3.83 21.33
C SER A 229 4.65 3.56 20.54
N VAL A 230 3.50 3.41 21.22
CA VAL A 230 2.18 3.22 20.58
C VAL A 230 1.74 4.46 19.81
N VAL A 231 1.92 5.65 20.39
CA VAL A 231 1.61 6.92 19.71
C VAL A 231 2.45 7.09 18.46
N LEU A 232 3.77 6.88 18.57
CA LEU A 232 4.69 6.98 17.43
C LEU A 232 4.38 5.92 16.36
N MET A 233 4.05 4.69 16.76
CA MET A 233 3.61 3.64 15.86
C MET A 233 2.37 4.05 15.07
N THR A 234 1.33 4.54 15.76
CA THR A 234 0.07 4.95 15.15
C THR A 234 0.27 6.12 14.19
N LEU A 235 1.11 7.10 14.56
CA LEU A 235 1.46 8.22 13.68
C LEU A 235 2.25 7.76 12.45
N CYS A 236 3.22 6.87 12.62
CA CYS A 236 4.05 6.36 11.53
C CYS A 236 3.22 5.58 10.51
N THR A 237 2.32 4.68 10.99
CA THR A 237 1.41 3.94 10.12
C THR A 237 0.35 4.85 9.49
N GLY A 238 -0.06 5.91 10.19
CA GLY A 238 -0.89 6.98 9.62
C GLY A 238 -0.20 7.68 8.45
N CYS A 239 1.07 8.01 8.56
CA CYS A 239 1.85 8.59 7.47
C CYS A 239 1.94 7.66 6.25
N LEU A 240 2.08 6.34 6.46
CA LEU A 240 2.16 5.34 5.39
C LEU A 240 0.96 5.42 4.44
N PHE A 241 -0.24 5.53 4.98
CA PHE A 241 -1.47 5.58 4.18
C PHE A 241 -1.91 6.99 3.81
N CYS A 242 -1.52 8.00 4.58
CA CYS A 242 -1.76 9.39 4.24
C CYS A 242 -1.07 9.80 2.93
N VAL A 243 0.11 9.22 2.65
CA VAL A 243 0.85 9.51 1.42
C VAL A 243 0.35 8.71 0.20
N SER A 244 -0.38 7.61 0.40
CA SER A 244 -0.72 6.65 -0.66
C SER A 244 -1.63 7.23 -1.74
N SER A 245 -2.77 7.84 -1.37
CA SER A 245 -3.72 8.42 -2.33
C SER A 245 -3.12 9.59 -3.12
N PRO A 246 -2.40 10.56 -2.50
CA PRO A 246 -1.70 11.59 -3.23
C PRO A 246 -0.65 11.06 -4.22
N GLN A 247 0.14 10.05 -3.84
CA GLN A 247 1.12 9.44 -4.74
C GLN A 247 0.46 8.73 -5.91
N GLN A 248 -0.67 8.04 -5.67
CA GLN A 248 -1.46 7.41 -6.73
C GLN A 248 -1.97 8.44 -7.73
N LEU A 249 -2.48 9.59 -7.26
CA LEU A 249 -2.94 10.67 -8.13
C LEU A 249 -1.79 11.27 -8.94
N LEU A 250 -0.63 11.52 -8.32
CA LEU A 250 0.53 12.07 -9.02
C LEU A 250 1.00 11.17 -10.16
N ILE A 251 1.01 9.85 -9.99
CA ILE A 251 1.41 8.97 -11.08
C ILE A 251 0.37 8.97 -12.22
N LEU A 252 -0.93 9.00 -11.91
CA LEU A 252 -1.99 9.06 -12.91
C LEU A 252 -1.88 10.36 -13.75
N GLU A 253 -1.65 11.51 -13.10
CA GLU A 253 -1.43 12.80 -13.78
C GLU A 253 -0.20 12.77 -14.71
N ASN A 254 0.84 11.97 -14.39
CA ASN A 254 2.08 11.88 -15.15
C ASN A 254 2.12 10.69 -16.14
N SER A 255 1.06 9.88 -16.21
CA SER A 255 1.02 8.67 -17.05
C SER A 255 -0.04 8.72 -18.16
N ARG A 256 -0.29 9.91 -18.72
CA ARG A 256 -1.29 10.11 -19.79
C ARG A 256 -1.05 9.17 -20.98
N GLY A 257 -2.10 8.41 -21.33
CA GLY A 257 -2.05 7.38 -22.37
C GLY A 257 -1.47 6.03 -21.92
N GLY A 258 -1.09 5.92 -20.64
CA GLY A 258 -0.60 4.70 -19.99
C GLY A 258 -1.07 4.61 -18.53
N GLU A 259 -2.26 5.13 -18.22
CA GLU A 259 -2.79 5.27 -16.87
C GLU A 259 -2.86 3.92 -16.13
N MET A 260 -3.29 2.85 -16.82
CA MET A 260 -3.32 1.51 -16.23
C MET A 260 -1.92 1.03 -15.83
N LEU A 261 -0.93 1.25 -16.71
CA LEU A 261 0.45 0.87 -16.43
C LEU A 261 1.03 1.72 -15.31
N GLY A 262 0.77 3.05 -15.31
CA GLY A 262 1.21 3.96 -14.26
C GLY A 262 0.68 3.54 -12.89
N ALA A 263 -0.62 3.27 -12.79
CA ALA A 263 -1.26 2.81 -11.55
C ALA A 263 -0.72 1.45 -11.07
N ALA A 264 -0.46 0.51 -12.00
CA ALA A 264 0.15 -0.77 -11.66
C ALA A 264 1.61 -0.61 -11.18
N LEU A 265 2.38 0.30 -11.79
CA LEU A 265 3.77 0.58 -11.39
C LEU A 265 3.88 1.18 -9.99
N VAL A 266 2.87 1.92 -9.51
CA VAL A 266 2.81 2.36 -8.10
C VAL A 266 2.80 1.17 -7.16
N GLN A 267 2.00 0.14 -7.47
CA GLN A 267 1.95 -1.07 -6.64
C GLN A 267 3.26 -1.88 -6.71
N VAL A 268 3.89 -1.92 -7.88
CA VAL A 268 5.23 -2.52 -8.02
C VAL A 268 6.24 -1.76 -7.16
N ALA A 269 6.28 -0.43 -7.25
CA ALA A 269 7.18 0.41 -6.47
C ALA A 269 6.94 0.27 -4.96
N PHE A 270 5.66 0.24 -4.54
CA PHE A 270 5.25 0.01 -3.16
C PHE A 270 5.75 -1.35 -2.64
N ASN A 271 5.46 -2.44 -3.36
CA ASN A 271 5.86 -3.78 -2.93
C ASN A 271 7.38 -3.99 -2.96
N LEU A 272 8.07 -3.42 -3.97
CA LEU A 272 9.53 -3.46 -4.03
C LEU A 272 10.14 -2.66 -2.87
N GLY A 273 9.57 -1.49 -2.56
CA GLY A 273 9.94 -0.69 -1.39
C GLY A 273 9.77 -1.47 -0.09
N ASN A 274 8.62 -2.15 0.08
CA ASN A 274 8.35 -2.97 1.27
C ASN A 274 9.35 -4.12 1.43
N ALA A 275 9.68 -4.81 0.33
CA ALA A 275 10.65 -5.90 0.35
C ALA A 275 12.06 -5.42 0.70
N LEU A 276 12.52 -4.34 0.03
CA LEU A 276 13.80 -3.71 0.33
C LEU A 276 13.84 -3.14 1.75
N GLY A 277 12.74 -2.52 2.18
CA GLY A 277 12.59 -1.99 3.53
C GLY A 277 12.70 -3.09 4.59
N ALA A 278 11.93 -4.17 4.45
CA ALA A 278 12.00 -5.29 5.37
C ALA A 278 13.41 -5.90 5.44
N TYR A 279 14.09 -6.04 4.30
CA TYR A 279 15.46 -6.52 4.26
C TYR A 279 16.44 -5.58 4.97
N CYS A 280 16.40 -4.28 4.63
CA CYS A 280 17.31 -3.28 5.22
C CYS A 280 17.04 -3.06 6.72
N GLY A 281 15.75 -3.14 7.14
CA GLY A 281 15.38 -3.09 8.55
C GLY A 281 15.88 -4.28 9.35
N GLY A 282 16.03 -5.46 8.73
CA GLY A 282 16.59 -6.64 9.37
C GLY A 282 18.11 -6.62 9.56
N LEU A 283 18.85 -5.79 8.83
CA LEU A 283 20.30 -5.74 8.90
C LEU A 283 20.84 -5.34 10.28
N PRO A 284 20.31 -4.32 10.98
CA PRO A 284 20.70 -4.03 12.36
C PRO A 284 20.47 -5.21 13.31
N ILE A 285 19.30 -5.87 13.18
CA ILE A 285 18.93 -7.04 14.02
C ILE A 285 19.91 -8.19 13.78
N ALA A 286 20.27 -8.47 12.54
CA ALA A 286 21.24 -9.50 12.19
C ALA A 286 22.65 -9.22 12.75
N ARG A 287 22.95 -7.97 13.13
CA ARG A 287 24.17 -7.54 13.79
C ARG A 287 24.06 -7.52 15.32
N GLY A 288 22.96 -8.03 15.88
CA GLY A 288 22.73 -8.07 17.33
C GLY A 288 22.28 -6.74 17.96
N LEU A 289 21.84 -5.77 17.13
CA LEU A 289 21.27 -4.51 17.62
C LEU A 289 19.79 -4.68 17.98
N GLY A 290 19.26 -3.79 18.83
CA GLY A 290 17.87 -3.79 19.24
C GLY A 290 16.91 -3.48 18.08
N TYR A 291 15.62 -3.81 18.27
CA TYR A 291 14.59 -3.61 17.25
C TYR A 291 14.34 -2.14 16.91
N GLU A 292 14.61 -1.21 17.83
CA GLU A 292 14.55 0.24 17.61
C GLU A 292 15.50 0.72 16.50
N TYR A 293 16.61 0.03 16.29
CA TYR A 293 17.56 0.34 15.22
C TYR A 293 17.00 0.14 13.81
N THR A 294 15.90 -0.61 13.65
CA THR A 294 15.22 -0.77 12.36
C THR A 294 14.67 0.56 11.85
N ALA A 295 14.37 1.50 12.73
CA ALA A 295 13.86 2.82 12.38
C ALA A 295 14.91 3.73 11.72
N LEU A 296 16.22 3.51 11.96
CA LEU A 296 17.28 4.34 11.37
C LEU A 296 17.41 4.18 9.85
N PRO A 297 17.58 2.96 9.28
CA PRO A 297 17.51 2.79 7.83
C PRO A 297 16.16 3.25 7.29
N GLY A 298 15.07 3.07 8.05
CA GLY A 298 13.75 3.59 7.71
C GLY A 298 13.73 5.10 7.53
N ALA A 299 14.28 5.85 8.48
CA ALA A 299 14.39 7.31 8.39
C ALA A 299 15.25 7.74 7.19
N GLY A 300 16.35 7.02 6.90
CA GLY A 300 17.17 7.25 5.72
C GLY A 300 16.40 7.06 4.41
N PHE A 301 15.65 5.98 4.28
CA PHE A 301 14.82 5.70 3.10
C PHE A 301 13.70 6.74 2.93
N THR A 302 12.96 7.07 3.99
CA THR A 302 11.89 8.10 3.92
C THR A 302 12.45 9.48 3.58
N LEU A 303 13.64 9.83 4.09
CA LEU A 303 14.32 11.07 3.72
C LEU A 303 14.71 11.09 2.24
N LEU A 304 15.23 9.99 1.69
CA LEU A 304 15.50 9.87 0.27
C LEU A 304 14.21 9.98 -0.55
N GLY A 305 13.12 9.35 -0.11
CA GLY A 305 11.80 9.48 -0.72
C GLY A 305 11.28 10.92 -0.70
N LEU A 306 11.50 11.65 0.40
CA LEU A 306 11.20 13.08 0.51
C LEU A 306 12.03 13.90 -0.49
N LEU A 307 13.33 13.63 -0.59
CA LEU A 307 14.21 14.34 -1.52
C LEU A 307 13.76 14.14 -2.98
N THR A 308 13.41 12.91 -3.38
CA THR A 308 12.86 12.65 -4.72
C THR A 308 11.56 13.40 -4.97
N ALA A 309 10.65 13.46 -3.99
CA ALA A 309 9.42 14.23 -4.07
C ALA A 309 9.70 15.75 -4.19
N VAL A 310 10.64 16.28 -3.43
CA VAL A 310 11.04 17.69 -3.52
C VAL A 310 11.65 18.02 -4.88
N VAL A 311 12.50 17.14 -5.44
CA VAL A 311 13.05 17.30 -6.79
C VAL A 311 11.93 17.30 -7.82
N TYR A 312 10.95 16.39 -7.70
CA TYR A 312 9.78 16.36 -8.57
C TYR A 312 9.02 17.69 -8.53
N ILE A 313 8.67 18.18 -7.32
CA ILE A 313 7.90 19.41 -7.12
C ILE A 313 8.62 20.63 -7.71
N ARG A 314 9.96 20.71 -7.55
CA ARG A 314 10.76 21.83 -8.09
C ARG A 314 10.86 21.81 -9.60
N LYS A 315 11.01 20.58 -10.18
CA LYS A 315 11.23 20.44 -11.63
C LYS A 315 9.94 20.48 -12.43
N TYR A 316 8.81 20.08 -11.85
CA TYR A 316 7.50 19.97 -12.48
C TYR A 316 6.44 20.75 -11.68
N PRO A 317 6.52 22.10 -11.59
CA PRO A 317 5.53 22.87 -10.86
C PRO A 317 4.16 22.81 -11.55
N ARG A 318 3.10 22.63 -10.78
CA ARG A 318 1.72 22.46 -11.30
C ARG A 318 1.23 23.62 -12.18
N HIS A 319 1.79 24.83 -11.98
CA HIS A 319 1.49 26.01 -12.83
C HIS A 319 2.02 25.90 -14.26
N ALA A 320 3.00 25.04 -14.52
CA ALA A 320 3.58 24.83 -15.85
C ALA A 320 2.87 23.71 -16.65
N MET A 321 1.93 22.98 -16.02
CA MET A 321 1.22 21.83 -16.62
C MET A 321 -0.26 22.14 -16.94
N ARG A 322 -0.76 23.34 -16.65
CA ARG A 322 -2.04 23.89 -17.11
C ARG A 322 -1.82 24.68 -18.40
#